data_ff7a6caf86232514c1852560a1376918
#
_entry.id   ff7a6caf86232514c1852560a1376918
#
_cell.length_a   1.000
_cell.length_b   1.000
_cell.length_c   1.000
_cell.angle_alpha   90.00
_cell.angle_beta   90.00
_cell.angle_gamma   90.00
#
_symmetry.space_group_name_H-M   'P 1'
#
loop_
_entity.id
_entity.type
_entity.pdbx_description
1 polymer ?
#
loop_
_entity_poly.entity_id
_entity_poly.type
_entity_poly.pdbx_seq_one_letter_code
_entity_poly.pdbx_strand_id
1 'polypeptide(L)'
;MTQQKSPSLLGGAMIIAGTAIGAGMLANPTSTAGVWFIGSILALIYTWFCMTTSGLMILEANLHYPTGASFDTIVKDLLGKGWNLLNGLSVAFVLYILTYAYITSGGGITQNLLNQAFGSAESAVDIGRTSGSLIFCLVLAAFVWLSTKAVDRFTTALIGGMVIAFFLSTAGLLGSVKSDVLLNTVATGEQQYLPYLLTALPVCLVSFGFHGNVPSLVK
;
A
#
# COMPACT_ATOMS: atom_id res chain seq x y z
N MET A 1 23.20 -28.34 -7.87
CA MET A 1 22.80 -27.62 -6.66
C MET A 1 23.03 -26.13 -6.94
N THR A 2 22.01 -25.43 -7.38
CA THR A 2 22.06 -23.98 -7.57
C THR A 2 22.08 -23.33 -6.19
N GLN A 3 23.18 -22.67 -5.82
CA GLN A 3 23.24 -21.82 -4.63
C GLN A 3 22.15 -20.75 -4.75
N GLN A 4 21.10 -20.90 -3.98
CA GLN A 4 20.08 -19.89 -3.82
C GLN A 4 20.73 -18.75 -3.03
N LYS A 5 21.08 -17.66 -3.72
CA LYS A 5 21.63 -16.45 -3.09
C LYS A 5 20.65 -16.01 -2.02
N SER A 6 21.10 -15.95 -0.76
CA SER A 6 20.34 -15.36 0.33
C SER A 6 19.85 -13.97 -0.08
N PRO A 7 18.59 -13.62 0.16
CA PRO A 7 18.07 -12.29 -0.17
C PRO A 7 18.93 -11.23 0.51
N SER A 8 19.31 -10.19 -0.22
CA SER A 8 20.08 -9.09 0.36
C SER A 8 19.19 -8.34 1.36
N LEU A 9 19.75 -7.89 2.47
CA LEU A 9 19.06 -7.06 3.47
C LEU A 9 18.32 -5.89 2.80
N LEU A 10 18.97 -5.26 1.83
CA LEU A 10 18.39 -4.16 1.05
C LEU A 10 17.16 -4.62 0.25
N GLY A 11 17.22 -5.82 -0.36
CA GLY A 11 16.08 -6.37 -1.12
C GLY A 11 14.86 -6.61 -0.23
N GLY A 12 15.06 -7.18 0.95
CA GLY A 12 13.98 -7.36 1.94
C GLY A 12 13.39 -6.03 2.42
N ALA A 13 14.25 -5.06 2.75
CA ALA A 13 13.81 -3.72 3.15
C ALA A 13 13.03 -3.02 2.03
N MET A 14 13.43 -3.15 0.77
CA MET A 14 12.72 -2.58 -0.37
C MET A 14 11.34 -3.21 -0.61
N ILE A 15 11.19 -4.51 -0.37
CA ILE A 15 9.88 -5.18 -0.46
C ILE A 15 8.92 -4.63 0.61
N ILE A 16 9.38 -4.51 1.86
CA ILE A 16 8.59 -3.96 2.96
C ILE A 16 8.24 -2.49 2.69
N ALA A 17 9.24 -1.68 2.35
CA ALA A 17 9.06 -0.27 2.04
C ALA A 17 8.12 -0.06 0.84
N GLY A 18 8.27 -0.85 -0.23
CA GLY A 18 7.41 -0.78 -1.41
C GLY A 18 5.95 -1.08 -1.09
N THR A 19 5.69 -2.03 -0.19
CA THR A 19 4.33 -2.34 0.26
C THR A 19 3.72 -1.18 1.05
N ALA A 20 4.47 -0.59 1.98
CA ALA A 20 4.01 0.53 2.79
C ALA A 20 3.81 1.81 1.95
N ILE A 21 4.76 2.13 1.07
CA ILE A 21 4.68 3.30 0.20
C ILE A 21 3.51 3.18 -0.78
N GLY A 22 3.33 2.01 -1.41
CA GLY A 22 2.30 1.82 -2.44
C GLY A 22 0.88 2.08 -1.93
N ALA A 23 0.52 1.53 -0.78
CA ALA A 23 -0.80 1.72 -0.18
C ALA A 23 -0.93 3.06 0.55
N GLY A 24 0.10 3.43 1.32
CA GLY A 24 0.05 4.57 2.23
C GLY A 24 0.13 5.93 1.56
N MET A 25 0.95 6.06 0.53
CA MET A 25 1.27 7.35 -0.06
C MET A 25 0.07 8.07 -0.67
N LEU A 26 -0.83 7.32 -1.30
CA LEU A 26 -2.02 7.87 -1.94
C LEU A 26 -3.22 7.97 -0.99
N ALA A 27 -3.40 7.00 -0.11
CA ALA A 27 -4.59 6.88 0.72
C ALA A 27 -4.50 7.67 2.04
N ASN A 28 -3.34 7.69 2.70
CA ASN A 28 -3.19 8.32 4.00
C ASN A 28 -3.50 9.82 4.01
N PRO A 29 -3.01 10.66 3.09
CA PRO A 29 -3.29 12.10 3.13
C PRO A 29 -4.78 12.42 3.09
N THR A 30 -5.54 11.68 2.27
CA THR A 30 -6.99 11.88 2.15
C THR A 30 -7.75 11.32 3.34
N SER A 31 -7.36 10.14 3.83
CA SER A 31 -8.05 9.48 4.95
C SER A 31 -7.80 10.17 6.29
N THR A 32 -6.63 10.76 6.48
CA THR A 32 -6.28 11.45 7.73
C THR A 32 -6.57 12.95 7.70
N ALA A 33 -7.07 13.49 6.59
CA ALA A 33 -7.35 14.92 6.46
C ALA A 33 -8.24 15.48 7.58
N GLY A 34 -9.24 14.71 8.03
CA GLY A 34 -10.16 15.10 9.09
C GLY A 34 -9.55 15.16 10.50
N VAL A 35 -8.39 14.54 10.73
CA VAL A 35 -7.67 14.59 12.01
C VAL A 35 -6.49 15.55 11.99
N TRP A 36 -6.32 16.30 10.92
CA TRP A 36 -5.27 17.28 10.71
C TRP A 36 -3.85 16.71 10.88
N PHE A 37 -2.84 17.58 10.87
CA PHE A 37 -1.44 17.15 10.84
C PHE A 37 -1.02 16.38 12.09
N ILE A 38 -1.28 16.91 13.27
CA ILE A 38 -0.86 16.28 14.55
C ILE A 38 -1.60 14.96 14.74
N GLY A 39 -2.92 14.93 14.53
CA GLY A 39 -3.70 13.71 14.63
C GLY A 39 -3.27 12.65 13.61
N SER A 40 -2.92 13.06 12.39
CA SER A 40 -2.38 12.18 11.35
C SER A 40 -1.05 11.55 11.77
N ILE A 41 -0.11 12.34 12.29
CA ILE A 41 1.19 11.84 12.78
C ILE A 41 0.99 10.84 13.92
N LEU A 42 0.15 11.17 14.90
CA LEU A 42 -0.12 10.27 16.02
C LEU A 42 -0.77 8.96 15.56
N ALA A 43 -1.74 9.02 14.64
CA ALA A 43 -2.36 7.84 14.05
C ALA A 43 -1.35 6.98 13.28
N LEU A 44 -0.46 7.60 12.50
CA LEU A 44 0.58 6.91 11.74
C LEU A 44 1.62 6.27 12.66
N ILE A 45 2.09 6.96 13.70
CA ILE A 45 3.05 6.41 14.67
C ILE A 45 2.41 5.22 15.42
N TYR A 46 1.18 5.36 15.88
CA TYR A 46 0.45 4.30 16.56
C TYR A 46 0.29 3.06 15.67
N THR A 47 -0.20 3.24 14.46
CA THR A 47 -0.42 2.14 13.51
C THR A 47 0.90 1.51 13.07
N TRP A 48 1.95 2.29 12.83
CA TRP A 48 3.29 1.80 12.56
C TRP A 48 3.81 0.92 13.70
N PHE A 49 3.68 1.36 14.95
CA PHE A 49 4.10 0.60 16.11
C PHE A 49 3.34 -0.73 16.22
N CYS A 50 2.01 -0.70 16.11
CA CYS A 50 1.17 -1.90 16.17
C CYS A 50 1.52 -2.90 15.05
N MET A 51 1.65 -2.41 13.82
CA MET A 51 1.93 -3.27 12.67
C MET A 51 3.37 -3.81 12.69
N THR A 52 4.34 -3.02 13.14
CA THR A 52 5.73 -3.48 13.29
C THR A 52 5.81 -4.56 14.37
N THR A 53 5.20 -4.35 15.52
CA THR A 53 5.19 -5.32 16.62
C THR A 53 4.51 -6.63 16.20
N SER A 54 3.36 -6.54 15.57
CA SER A 54 2.62 -7.70 15.07
C SER A 54 3.39 -8.44 13.96
N GLY A 55 4.06 -7.70 13.06
CA GLY A 55 4.92 -8.29 12.03
C GLY A 55 6.14 -9.02 12.61
N LEU A 56 6.75 -8.48 13.67
CA LEU A 56 7.85 -9.16 14.39
C LEU A 56 7.38 -10.44 15.09
N MET A 57 6.17 -10.46 15.67
CA MET A 57 5.59 -11.68 16.25
C MET A 57 5.37 -12.75 15.18
N ILE A 58 4.90 -12.37 13.99
CA ILE A 58 4.76 -13.30 12.86
C ILE A 58 6.13 -13.80 12.39
N LEU A 59 7.13 -12.94 12.34
CA LEU A 59 8.49 -13.32 12.00
C LEU A 59 9.04 -14.35 13.01
N GLU A 60 8.89 -14.09 14.31
CA GLU A 60 9.30 -15.01 15.37
C GLU A 60 8.62 -16.37 15.21
N ALA A 61 7.30 -16.40 15.04
CA ALA A 61 6.57 -17.63 14.77
C ALA A 61 7.10 -18.34 13.52
N ASN A 62 7.38 -17.62 12.45
CA ASN A 62 7.87 -18.20 11.19
C ASN A 62 9.27 -18.81 11.34
N LEU A 63 10.14 -18.24 12.18
CA LEU A 63 11.50 -18.75 12.44
C LEU A 63 11.51 -20.10 13.16
N HIS A 64 10.41 -20.50 13.81
CA HIS A 64 10.27 -21.82 14.43
C HIS A 64 9.87 -22.94 13.44
N TYR A 65 9.59 -22.58 12.20
CA TYR A 65 9.20 -23.50 11.14
C TYR A 65 10.30 -23.63 10.07
N PRO A 66 10.29 -24.70 9.28
CA PRO A 66 11.22 -24.86 8.18
C PRO A 66 11.13 -23.68 7.19
N THR A 67 12.26 -23.33 6.59
CA THR A 67 12.32 -22.27 5.56
C THR A 67 11.32 -22.54 4.44
N GLY A 68 10.51 -21.54 4.13
CA GLY A 68 9.44 -21.65 3.13
C GLY A 68 8.08 -22.08 3.67
N ALA A 69 7.92 -22.24 5.00
CA ALA A 69 6.61 -22.43 5.60
C ALA A 69 5.69 -21.25 5.29
N SER A 70 4.45 -21.55 4.89
CA SER A 70 3.43 -20.55 4.60
C SER A 70 2.57 -20.28 5.84
N PHE A 71 1.79 -19.19 5.81
CA PHE A 71 0.76 -18.94 6.83
C PHE A 71 -0.18 -20.12 7.01
N ASP A 72 -0.57 -20.77 5.91
CA ASP A 72 -1.43 -21.96 5.95
C ASP A 72 -0.82 -23.08 6.81
N THR A 73 0.47 -23.33 6.62
CA THR A 73 1.18 -24.37 7.38
C THR A 73 1.22 -24.03 8.87
N ILE A 74 1.59 -22.80 9.21
CA ILE A 74 1.76 -22.34 10.59
C ILE A 74 0.41 -22.31 11.32
N VAL A 75 -0.61 -21.72 10.73
CA VAL A 75 -1.94 -21.60 11.35
C VAL A 75 -2.60 -22.97 11.51
N LYS A 76 -2.44 -23.85 10.51
CA LYS A 76 -2.98 -25.23 10.59
C LYS A 76 -2.35 -26.05 11.70
N ASP A 77 -1.06 -25.89 11.91
CA ASP A 77 -0.32 -26.59 12.96
C ASP A 77 -0.64 -26.06 14.35
N LEU A 78 -0.65 -24.73 14.52
CA LEU A 78 -0.89 -24.08 15.82
C LEU A 78 -2.36 -24.06 16.25
N LEU A 79 -3.28 -23.79 15.33
CA LEU A 79 -4.67 -23.51 15.63
C LEU A 79 -5.65 -24.53 15.05
N GLY A 80 -5.16 -25.44 14.23
CA GLY A 80 -5.96 -26.49 13.60
C GLY A 80 -6.72 -26.07 12.34
N LYS A 81 -7.40 -27.05 11.73
CA LYS A 81 -8.02 -26.91 10.40
C LYS A 81 -9.12 -25.85 10.32
N GLY A 82 -9.92 -25.68 11.36
CA GLY A 82 -11.02 -24.72 11.37
C GLY A 82 -10.53 -23.27 11.32
N TRP A 83 -9.56 -22.94 12.16
CA TRP A 83 -8.94 -21.63 12.17
C TRP A 83 -8.12 -21.35 10.91
N ASN A 84 -7.51 -22.40 10.34
CA ASN A 84 -6.80 -22.28 9.07
C ASN A 84 -7.74 -21.91 7.91
N LEU A 85 -8.93 -22.48 7.86
CA LEU A 85 -9.94 -22.10 6.86
C LEU A 85 -10.33 -20.64 7.00
N LEU A 86 -10.60 -20.19 8.24
CA LEU A 86 -10.93 -18.78 8.51
C LEU A 86 -9.80 -17.83 8.10
N ASN A 87 -8.55 -18.20 8.42
CA ASN A 87 -7.36 -17.46 8.01
C ASN A 87 -7.26 -17.35 6.48
N GLY A 88 -7.43 -18.47 5.77
CA GLY A 88 -7.40 -18.50 4.31
C GLY A 88 -8.46 -17.61 3.67
N LEU A 89 -9.70 -17.66 4.18
CA LEU A 89 -10.79 -16.80 3.73
C LEU A 89 -10.50 -15.31 4.00
N SER A 90 -9.96 -15.00 5.19
CA SER A 90 -9.61 -13.62 5.56
C SER A 90 -8.50 -13.06 4.67
N VAL A 91 -7.46 -13.84 4.40
CA VAL A 91 -6.37 -13.44 3.48
C VAL A 91 -6.90 -13.24 2.07
N ALA A 92 -7.72 -14.16 1.56
CA ALA A 92 -8.33 -14.02 0.23
C ALA A 92 -9.21 -12.78 0.14
N PHE A 93 -9.99 -12.49 1.17
CA PHE A 93 -10.84 -11.29 1.24
C PHE A 93 -10.01 -9.99 1.22
N VAL A 94 -8.94 -9.93 2.02
CA VAL A 94 -8.04 -8.75 2.06
C VAL A 94 -7.38 -8.55 0.70
N LEU A 95 -6.84 -9.60 0.09
CA LEU A 95 -6.22 -9.52 -1.24
C LEU A 95 -7.21 -9.06 -2.31
N TYR A 96 -8.46 -9.55 -2.25
CA TYR A 96 -9.52 -9.13 -3.17
C TYR A 96 -9.81 -7.62 -3.03
N ILE A 97 -10.00 -7.15 -1.78
CA ILE A 97 -10.29 -5.72 -1.54
C ILE A 97 -9.13 -4.83 -1.97
N LEU A 98 -7.89 -5.22 -1.66
CA LEU A 98 -6.70 -4.48 -2.08
C LEU A 98 -6.60 -4.41 -3.61
N THR A 99 -6.81 -5.54 -4.29
CA THR A 99 -6.80 -5.58 -5.76
C THR A 99 -7.88 -4.66 -6.34
N TYR A 100 -9.09 -4.72 -5.79
CA TYR A 100 -10.19 -3.83 -6.18
C TYR A 100 -9.83 -2.35 -5.99
N ALA A 101 -9.26 -2.00 -4.83
CA ALA A 101 -8.83 -0.63 -4.54
C ALA A 101 -7.76 -0.13 -5.52
N TYR A 102 -6.78 -0.96 -5.85
CA TYR A 102 -5.73 -0.61 -6.83
C TYR A 102 -6.26 -0.47 -8.25
N ILE A 103 -7.15 -1.37 -8.69
CA ILE A 103 -7.75 -1.29 -10.03
C ILE A 103 -8.62 -0.03 -10.17
N THR A 104 -9.41 0.30 -9.15
CA THR A 104 -10.27 1.49 -9.18
C THR A 104 -9.47 2.79 -9.14
N SER A 105 -8.43 2.85 -8.32
CA SER A 105 -7.55 4.02 -8.21
C SER A 105 -6.68 4.19 -9.45
N GLY A 106 -6.01 3.11 -9.89
CA GLY A 106 -5.21 3.11 -11.10
C GLY A 106 -6.04 3.38 -12.35
N GLY A 107 -7.26 2.87 -12.40
CA GLY A 107 -8.22 3.16 -13.46
C GLY A 107 -8.61 4.64 -13.55
N GLY A 108 -8.83 5.30 -12.42
CA GLY A 108 -9.08 6.74 -12.37
C GLY A 108 -7.89 7.57 -12.86
N ILE A 109 -6.68 7.20 -12.47
CA ILE A 109 -5.45 7.84 -12.97
C ILE A 109 -5.31 7.63 -14.49
N THR A 110 -5.51 6.40 -14.96
CA THR A 110 -5.44 6.05 -16.39
C THR A 110 -6.48 6.82 -17.20
N GLN A 111 -7.71 6.91 -16.71
CA GLN A 111 -8.77 7.71 -17.32
C GLN A 111 -8.33 9.18 -17.49
N ASN A 112 -7.84 9.79 -16.40
CA ASN A 112 -7.41 11.20 -16.44
C ASN A 112 -6.25 11.41 -17.41
N LEU A 113 -5.26 10.53 -17.43
CA LEU A 113 -4.12 10.61 -18.35
C LEU A 113 -4.56 10.47 -19.81
N LEU A 114 -5.46 9.54 -20.11
CA LEU A 114 -5.97 9.34 -21.47
C LEU A 114 -6.83 10.53 -21.92
N ASN A 115 -7.69 11.04 -21.06
CA ASN A 115 -8.49 12.21 -21.36
C ASN A 115 -7.64 13.47 -21.57
N GLN A 116 -6.52 13.62 -20.85
CA GLN A 116 -5.56 14.70 -21.08
C GLN A 116 -4.77 14.52 -22.37
N ALA A 117 -4.40 13.27 -22.71
CA ALA A 117 -3.59 13.00 -23.91
C ALA A 117 -4.41 13.05 -25.21
N PHE A 118 -5.65 12.59 -25.19
CA PHE A 118 -6.51 12.45 -26.36
C PHE A 118 -7.69 13.43 -26.40
N GLY A 119 -7.96 14.15 -25.32
CA GLY A 119 -8.98 15.19 -25.22
C GLY A 119 -8.52 16.49 -25.86
N SER A 120 -8.45 16.56 -27.18
CA SER A 120 -8.35 17.84 -27.90
C SER A 120 -9.68 18.58 -27.79
N ALA A 121 -9.65 19.90 -27.74
CA ALA A 121 -10.80 20.78 -27.48
C ALA A 121 -12.01 20.64 -28.43
N GLU A 122 -11.89 19.87 -29.50
CA GLU A 122 -12.97 19.68 -30.50
C GLU A 122 -13.56 18.25 -30.55
N SER A 123 -12.95 17.28 -29.87
CA SER A 123 -13.45 15.89 -29.80
C SER A 123 -13.15 15.33 -28.42
N ALA A 124 -13.96 15.71 -27.44
CA ALA A 124 -13.88 15.12 -26.09
C ALA A 124 -14.32 13.65 -26.15
N VAL A 125 -13.39 12.75 -26.42
CA VAL A 125 -13.59 11.32 -26.13
C VAL A 125 -13.53 11.18 -24.61
N ASP A 126 -14.69 11.22 -23.96
CA ASP A 126 -14.79 10.94 -22.53
C ASP A 126 -14.60 9.44 -22.32
N ILE A 127 -13.39 9.05 -21.96
CA ILE A 127 -13.09 7.67 -21.57
C ILE A 127 -13.66 7.48 -20.16
N GLY A 128 -14.73 6.69 -20.08
CA GLY A 128 -15.38 6.38 -18.81
C GLY A 128 -14.41 5.68 -17.82
N ARG A 129 -14.68 5.84 -16.52
CA ARG A 129 -13.87 5.26 -15.44
C ARG A 129 -13.68 3.73 -15.58
N THR A 130 -14.73 3.03 -16.03
CA THR A 130 -14.68 1.58 -16.26
C THR A 130 -13.67 1.22 -17.34
N SER A 131 -13.64 1.98 -18.45
CA SER A 131 -12.68 1.76 -19.53
C SER A 131 -11.24 2.02 -19.07
N GLY A 132 -11.01 3.06 -18.27
CA GLY A 132 -9.71 3.33 -17.65
C GLY A 132 -9.26 2.18 -16.74
N SER A 133 -10.17 1.63 -15.94
CA SER A 133 -9.88 0.49 -15.05
C SER A 133 -9.58 -0.79 -15.83
N LEU A 134 -10.29 -1.04 -16.92
CA LEU A 134 -10.03 -2.20 -17.79
C LEU A 134 -8.66 -2.09 -18.48
N ILE A 135 -8.34 -0.94 -19.03
CA ILE A 135 -7.03 -0.69 -19.66
C ILE A 135 -5.91 -0.88 -18.63
N PHE A 136 -6.04 -0.30 -17.44
CA PHE A 136 -5.08 -0.47 -16.36
C PHE A 136 -4.89 -1.94 -15.99
N CYS A 137 -5.98 -2.68 -15.81
CA CYS A 137 -5.96 -4.10 -15.47
C CYS A 137 -5.29 -4.94 -16.57
N LEU A 138 -5.60 -4.67 -17.84
CA LEU A 138 -5.01 -5.38 -18.99
C LEU A 138 -3.51 -5.11 -19.11
N VAL A 139 -3.07 -3.88 -18.89
CA VAL A 139 -1.63 -3.53 -18.88
C VAL A 139 -0.90 -4.30 -17.79
N LEU A 140 -1.44 -4.32 -16.56
CA LEU A 140 -0.82 -5.08 -15.46
C LEU A 140 -0.83 -6.58 -15.75
N ALA A 141 -1.93 -7.13 -16.26
CA ALA A 141 -2.03 -8.55 -16.62
C ALA A 141 -0.99 -8.93 -17.69
N ALA A 142 -0.77 -8.07 -18.68
CA ALA A 142 0.25 -8.28 -19.70
C ALA A 142 1.66 -8.33 -19.11
N PHE A 143 2.01 -7.43 -18.19
CA PHE A 143 3.29 -7.46 -17.49
C PHE A 143 3.49 -8.76 -16.70
N VAL A 144 2.47 -9.18 -15.95
CA VAL A 144 2.52 -10.44 -15.18
C VAL A 144 2.68 -11.65 -16.09
N TRP A 145 2.00 -11.65 -17.24
CA TRP A 145 2.09 -12.74 -18.21
C TRP A 145 3.44 -12.82 -18.90
N LEU A 146 4.07 -11.68 -19.18
CA LEU A 146 5.36 -11.64 -19.87
C LEU A 146 6.50 -12.29 -19.09
N SER A 147 6.69 -11.97 -17.83
CA SER A 147 7.68 -12.61 -16.94
C SER A 147 7.70 -12.00 -15.54
N THR A 148 7.88 -12.83 -14.52
CA THR A 148 8.14 -12.38 -13.13
C THR A 148 9.39 -11.49 -13.02
N LYS A 149 10.44 -11.77 -13.80
CA LYS A 149 11.66 -10.92 -13.83
C LYS A 149 11.41 -9.54 -14.44
N ALA A 150 10.51 -9.44 -15.42
CA ALA A 150 10.11 -8.15 -15.98
C ALA A 150 9.32 -7.33 -14.96
N VAL A 151 8.40 -7.98 -14.22
CA VAL A 151 7.65 -7.36 -13.13
C VAL A 151 8.59 -6.81 -12.06
N ASP A 152 9.57 -7.57 -11.59
CA ASP A 152 10.52 -7.14 -10.56
C ASP A 152 11.32 -5.89 -10.99
N ARG A 153 11.84 -5.90 -12.22
CA ARG A 153 12.62 -4.76 -12.76
C ARG A 153 11.76 -3.52 -12.93
N PHE A 154 10.56 -3.70 -13.47
CA PHE A 154 9.63 -2.61 -13.71
C PHE A 154 9.14 -2.01 -12.39
N THR A 155 8.79 -2.84 -11.41
CA THR A 155 8.40 -2.40 -10.07
C THR A 155 9.51 -1.62 -9.38
N THR A 156 10.76 -2.09 -9.45
CA THR A 156 11.90 -1.39 -8.87
C THR A 156 12.11 -0.01 -9.51
N ALA A 157 12.00 0.08 -10.84
CA ALA A 157 12.11 1.35 -11.56
C ALA A 157 10.95 2.31 -11.20
N LEU A 158 9.73 1.79 -11.09
CA LEU A 158 8.57 2.59 -10.71
C LEU A 158 8.66 3.11 -9.27
N ILE A 159 9.11 2.28 -8.31
CA ILE A 159 9.32 2.71 -6.93
C ILE A 159 10.39 3.81 -6.88
N GLY A 160 11.51 3.65 -7.58
CA GLY A 160 12.54 4.67 -7.68
C GLY A 160 12.01 5.99 -8.28
N GLY A 161 11.28 5.91 -9.38
CA GLY A 161 10.64 7.06 -10.01
C GLY A 161 9.62 7.75 -9.10
N MET A 162 8.83 6.97 -8.37
CA MET A 162 7.84 7.48 -7.41
C MET A 162 8.51 8.22 -6.25
N VAL A 163 9.60 7.70 -5.70
CA VAL A 163 10.36 8.35 -4.62
C VAL A 163 10.93 9.69 -5.11
N ILE A 164 11.54 9.71 -6.30
CA ILE A 164 12.07 10.94 -6.90
C ILE A 164 10.94 11.95 -7.13
N ALA A 165 9.83 11.53 -7.74
CA ALA A 165 8.68 12.39 -8.01
C ALA A 165 8.09 12.96 -6.72
N PHE A 166 8.02 12.15 -5.65
CA PHE A 166 7.56 12.60 -4.34
C PHE A 166 8.44 13.71 -3.77
N PHE A 167 9.77 13.52 -3.77
CA PHE A 167 10.68 14.55 -3.26
C PHE A 167 10.63 15.82 -4.10
N LEU A 168 10.58 15.73 -5.42
CA LEU A 168 10.46 16.88 -6.30
C LEU A 168 9.15 17.65 -6.08
N SER A 169 8.05 16.93 -5.96
CA SER A 169 6.73 17.54 -5.69
C SER A 169 6.67 18.18 -4.31
N THR A 170 7.19 17.50 -3.29
CA THR A 170 7.14 17.98 -1.90
C THR A 170 8.10 19.13 -1.65
N ALA A 171 9.28 19.14 -2.28
CA ALA A 171 10.26 20.21 -2.14
C ALA A 171 9.70 21.59 -2.55
N GLY A 172 8.89 21.62 -3.62
CA GLY A 172 8.22 22.85 -4.04
C GLY A 172 7.15 23.36 -3.07
N LEU A 173 6.55 22.47 -2.29
CA LEU A 173 5.48 22.80 -1.34
C LEU A 173 6.01 23.27 0.02
N LEU A 174 7.25 22.88 0.40
CA LEU A 174 7.83 23.21 1.71
C LEU A 174 7.91 24.73 1.96
N GLY A 175 8.17 25.52 0.92
CA GLY A 175 8.22 26.99 1.00
C GLY A 175 6.86 27.68 1.18
N SER A 176 5.76 26.97 0.93
CA SER A 176 4.39 27.49 1.02
C SER A 176 3.61 26.99 2.24
N VAL A 177 4.26 26.24 3.13
CA VAL A 177 3.64 25.71 4.35
C VAL A 177 3.32 26.85 5.31
N LYS A 178 2.04 26.97 5.65
CA LYS A 178 1.55 27.92 6.67
C LYS A 178 1.33 27.15 7.98
N SER A 179 2.06 27.54 9.02
CA SER A 179 1.99 26.91 10.35
C SER A 179 0.57 26.96 10.93
N ASP A 180 -0.14 28.05 10.73
CA ASP A 180 -1.48 28.25 11.26
C ASP A 180 -2.50 27.25 10.67
N VAL A 181 -2.35 26.95 9.38
CA VAL A 181 -3.18 25.94 8.70
C VAL A 181 -2.75 24.54 9.13
N LEU A 182 -1.44 24.29 9.23
CA LEU A 182 -0.90 22.97 9.61
C LEU A 182 -1.33 22.56 11.02
N LEU A 183 -1.29 23.51 11.98
CA LEU A 183 -1.65 23.29 13.37
C LEU A 183 -3.13 23.49 13.67
N ASN A 184 -3.93 23.80 12.64
CA ASN A 184 -5.37 24.08 12.78
C ASN A 184 -5.71 25.16 13.82
N THR A 185 -4.88 26.19 13.96
CA THR A 185 -5.09 27.26 14.95
C THR A 185 -6.18 28.24 14.54
N VAL A 186 -6.61 28.20 13.27
CA VAL A 186 -7.63 29.12 12.70
C VAL A 186 -9.05 28.54 12.80
N ALA A 187 -9.20 27.27 13.18
CA ALA A 187 -10.52 26.66 13.25
C ALA A 187 -11.31 27.17 14.45
N THR A 188 -12.37 27.89 14.18
CA THR A 188 -13.36 28.34 15.17
C THR A 188 -14.49 27.30 15.27
N GLY A 189 -14.45 26.42 16.25
CA GLY A 189 -15.49 25.42 16.50
C GLY A 189 -14.99 24.16 17.21
N GLU A 190 -15.90 23.43 17.84
CA GLU A 190 -15.61 22.11 18.41
C GLU A 190 -15.28 21.11 17.29
N GLN A 191 -14.03 20.72 17.21
CA GLN A 191 -13.55 19.75 16.23
C GLN A 191 -13.79 18.34 16.78
N GLN A 192 -14.67 17.59 16.14
CA GLN A 192 -14.90 16.18 16.47
C GLN A 192 -13.87 15.31 15.73
N TYR A 193 -12.72 15.07 16.32
CA TYR A 193 -11.67 14.25 15.71
C TYR A 193 -11.95 12.74 15.73
N LEU A 194 -12.72 12.26 16.72
CA LEU A 194 -12.93 10.84 16.95
C LEU A 194 -13.55 10.09 15.76
N PRO A 195 -14.63 10.57 15.11
CA PRO A 195 -15.19 9.90 13.93
C PRO A 195 -14.19 9.80 12.78
N TYR A 196 -13.44 10.86 12.55
CA TYR A 196 -12.41 10.89 11.49
C TYR A 196 -11.23 9.97 11.82
N LEU A 197 -10.82 9.88 13.10
CA LEU A 197 -9.77 8.96 13.53
C LEU A 197 -10.18 7.50 13.30
N LEU A 198 -11.40 7.13 13.70
CA LEU A 198 -11.91 5.77 13.50
C LEU A 198 -12.00 5.37 12.03
N THR A 199 -12.27 6.34 11.15
CA THR A 199 -12.30 6.11 9.69
C THR A 199 -10.89 6.02 9.10
N ALA A 200 -9.93 6.76 9.63
CA ALA A 200 -8.55 6.79 9.15
C ALA A 200 -7.74 5.57 9.60
N LEU A 201 -7.97 5.06 10.82
CA LEU A 201 -7.19 3.97 11.42
C LEU A 201 -7.09 2.73 10.53
N PRO A 202 -8.18 2.19 9.92
CA PRO A 202 -8.07 1.02 9.05
C PRO A 202 -7.16 1.26 7.85
N VAL A 203 -7.21 2.45 7.25
CA VAL A 203 -6.38 2.83 6.10
C VAL A 203 -4.92 2.95 6.52
N CYS A 204 -4.64 3.57 7.66
CA CYS A 204 -3.29 3.66 8.22
C CYS A 204 -2.72 2.27 8.55
N LEU A 205 -3.52 1.35 9.10
CA LEU A 205 -3.12 -0.03 9.38
C LEU A 205 -2.75 -0.78 8.08
N VAL A 206 -3.59 -0.69 7.06
CA VAL A 206 -3.33 -1.33 5.76
C VAL A 206 -2.06 -0.78 5.12
N SER A 207 -1.77 0.51 5.30
CA SER A 207 -0.57 1.15 4.76
C SER A 207 0.74 0.54 5.30
N PHE A 208 0.74 0.04 6.52
CA PHE A 208 1.88 -0.67 7.12
C PHE A 208 1.73 -2.20 7.05
N GLY A 209 0.87 -2.71 6.20
CA GLY A 209 0.52 -4.12 6.07
C GLY A 209 1.54 -4.97 5.31
N PHE A 210 2.74 -5.17 5.83
CA PHE A 210 3.79 -6.00 5.22
C PHE A 210 3.76 -7.48 5.63
N HIS A 211 2.84 -7.87 6.50
CA HIS A 211 2.76 -9.20 7.14
C HIS A 211 2.77 -10.35 6.13
N GLY A 212 2.06 -10.19 5.01
CA GLY A 212 2.01 -11.18 3.94
C GLY A 212 3.36 -11.50 3.29
N ASN A 213 4.33 -10.58 3.41
CA ASN A 213 5.65 -10.75 2.83
C ASN A 213 6.63 -11.46 3.78
N VAL A 214 6.33 -11.57 5.09
CA VAL A 214 7.23 -12.15 6.10
C VAL A 214 7.67 -13.57 5.73
N PRO A 215 6.78 -14.54 5.38
CA PRO A 215 7.22 -15.88 5.02
C PRO A 215 8.12 -15.93 3.78
N SER A 216 7.98 -14.98 2.87
CA SER A 216 8.82 -14.91 1.66
C SER A 216 10.21 -14.35 1.94
N LEU A 217 10.38 -13.60 3.02
CA LEU A 217 11.66 -12.99 3.44
C LEU A 217 12.52 -13.92 4.28
N VAL A 218 11.93 -14.95 4.89
CA VAL A 218 12.62 -15.96 5.74
C VAL A 218 13.21 -17.12 4.93
N LYS A 219 13.18 -17.09 3.62
CA LYS A 219 13.70 -18.14 2.72
C LYS A 219 15.21 -18.18 2.65
#